data_5f94ddeb55a2441efd93f8d3fe91e593
#
_entry.id   5f94ddeb55a2441efd93f8d3fe91e593
#
_cell.length_a   1.000
_cell.length_b   1.000
_cell.length_c   1.000
_cell.angle_alpha   90.00
_cell.angle_beta   90.00
_cell.angle_gamma   90.00
#
_symmetry.space_group_name_H-M   'P 1'
#
loop_
_entity.id
_entity.type
_entity.pdbx_description
1 polymer ?
#
loop_
_entity_poly.entity_id
_entity_poly.type
_entity_poly.pdbx_seq_one_letter_code
_entity_poly.pdbx_strand_id
1 'polypeptide(L)'
;MSALVIAALGCAVTSAVACILVLVVVVHNRLLGRRTSCDNAWMEVAEQRRRRREILAGLSDVEPAWDGADTRPDAESCAALTVQRALLAANTRSLRSAEHVYNEMVRGLNADLDRFPGSVVGRVMGCRPGCVCETVDAETRQPTGVA
;
A
#
# COMPACT_ATOMS: atom_id res chain seq x y z
N MET A 1 -38.21 -0.82 -48.21
CA MET A 1 -37.32 0.05 -47.42
C MET A 1 -37.32 -0.26 -45.90
N SER A 2 -38.44 -0.64 -45.32
CA SER A 2 -38.55 -0.88 -43.86
C SER A 2 -37.68 -2.04 -43.33
N ALA A 3 -37.54 -3.16 -44.07
CA ALA A 3 -36.76 -4.33 -43.61
C ALA A 3 -35.25 -4.04 -43.53
N LEU A 4 -34.70 -3.29 -44.48
CA LEU A 4 -33.29 -2.88 -44.47
C LEU A 4 -32.97 -1.94 -43.32
N VAL A 5 -33.87 -1.03 -42.96
CA VAL A 5 -33.71 -0.11 -41.82
C VAL A 5 -33.73 -0.88 -40.51
N ILE A 6 -34.64 -1.86 -40.36
CA ILE A 6 -34.71 -2.70 -39.16
C ILE A 6 -33.45 -3.56 -39.00
N ALA A 7 -32.95 -4.16 -40.08
CA ALA A 7 -31.70 -4.93 -40.07
C ALA A 7 -30.48 -4.05 -39.68
N ALA A 8 -30.37 -2.87 -40.27
CA ALA A 8 -29.30 -1.93 -39.93
C ALA A 8 -29.33 -1.48 -38.46
N LEU A 9 -30.53 -1.19 -37.96
CA LEU A 9 -30.72 -0.83 -36.54
C LEU A 9 -30.33 -1.99 -35.60
N GLY A 10 -30.72 -3.21 -35.97
CA GLY A 10 -30.34 -4.41 -35.21
C GLY A 10 -28.82 -4.63 -35.16
N CYS A 11 -28.12 -4.47 -36.29
CA CYS A 11 -26.65 -4.54 -36.32
C CYS A 11 -26.00 -3.43 -35.48
N ALA A 12 -26.51 -2.21 -35.52
CA ALA A 12 -25.98 -1.10 -34.74
C ALA A 12 -26.11 -1.35 -33.23
N VAL A 13 -27.28 -1.84 -32.78
CA VAL A 13 -27.53 -2.16 -31.37
C VAL A 13 -26.65 -3.30 -30.91
N THR A 14 -26.52 -4.39 -31.66
CA THR A 14 -25.65 -5.54 -31.27
C THR A 14 -24.18 -5.12 -31.23
N SER A 15 -23.70 -4.32 -32.13
CA SER A 15 -22.36 -3.77 -32.13
C SER A 15 -22.09 -2.88 -30.90
N ALA A 16 -23.04 -1.99 -30.57
CA ALA A 16 -22.93 -1.13 -29.40
C ALA A 16 -22.87 -1.97 -28.09
N VAL A 17 -23.72 -2.97 -27.95
CA VAL A 17 -23.70 -3.88 -26.79
C VAL A 17 -22.36 -4.63 -26.69
N ALA A 18 -21.85 -5.14 -27.81
CA ALA A 18 -20.55 -5.83 -27.82
C ALA A 18 -19.41 -4.88 -27.40
N CYS A 19 -19.39 -3.66 -27.88
CA CYS A 19 -18.39 -2.66 -27.47
C CYS A 19 -18.47 -2.33 -25.97
N ILE A 20 -19.67 -2.19 -25.41
CA ILE A 20 -19.86 -1.94 -23.98
C ILE A 20 -19.34 -3.13 -23.16
N LEU A 21 -19.65 -4.36 -23.56
CA LEU A 21 -19.16 -5.56 -22.86
C LEU A 21 -17.63 -5.64 -22.87
N VAL A 22 -17.00 -5.40 -24.01
CA VAL A 22 -15.54 -5.36 -24.12
C VAL A 22 -14.96 -4.28 -23.20
N LEU A 23 -15.54 -3.09 -23.20
CA LEU A 23 -15.09 -2.00 -22.32
C LEU A 23 -15.21 -2.38 -20.85
N VAL A 24 -16.31 -2.98 -20.43
CA VAL A 24 -16.51 -3.46 -19.04
C VAL A 24 -15.46 -4.49 -18.66
N VAL A 25 -15.18 -5.48 -19.53
CA VAL A 25 -14.17 -6.50 -19.28
C VAL A 25 -12.76 -5.90 -19.16
N VAL A 26 -12.41 -4.97 -20.04
CA VAL A 26 -11.10 -4.29 -19.98
C VAL A 26 -10.94 -3.49 -18.70
N VAL A 27 -11.95 -2.72 -18.31
CA VAL A 27 -11.92 -1.94 -17.05
C VAL A 27 -11.88 -2.85 -15.84
N HIS A 28 -12.68 -3.93 -15.86
CA HIS A 28 -12.67 -4.95 -14.79
C HIS A 28 -11.27 -5.54 -14.58
N ASN A 29 -10.64 -6.04 -15.64
CA ASN A 29 -9.31 -6.64 -15.58
C ASN A 29 -8.26 -5.62 -15.10
N ARG A 30 -8.37 -4.36 -15.53
CA ARG A 30 -7.49 -3.29 -15.08
C ARG A 30 -7.63 -3.01 -13.59
N LEU A 31 -8.85 -2.89 -13.07
CA LEU A 31 -9.12 -2.67 -11.65
C LEU A 31 -8.65 -3.84 -10.80
N LEU A 32 -8.90 -5.08 -11.26
CA LEU A 32 -8.45 -6.29 -10.57
C LEU A 32 -6.93 -6.33 -10.48
N GLY A 33 -6.22 -6.06 -11.59
CA GLY A 33 -4.76 -6.00 -11.59
C GLY A 33 -4.21 -4.95 -10.63
N ARG A 34 -4.81 -3.75 -10.57
CA ARG A 34 -4.40 -2.70 -9.62
C ARG A 34 -4.65 -3.10 -8.17
N ARG A 35 -5.79 -3.75 -7.89
CA ARG A 35 -6.08 -4.26 -6.55
C ARG A 35 -5.05 -5.28 -6.10
N THR A 36 -4.73 -6.26 -6.94
CA THR A 36 -3.69 -7.26 -6.65
C THR A 36 -2.33 -6.59 -6.41
N SER A 37 -1.99 -5.54 -7.18
CA SER A 37 -0.75 -4.79 -6.95
C SER A 37 -0.75 -4.06 -5.61
N CYS A 38 -1.88 -3.46 -5.18
CA CYS A 38 -2.02 -2.86 -3.85
C CYS A 38 -1.87 -3.91 -2.74
N ASP A 39 -2.50 -5.08 -2.90
CA ASP A 39 -2.41 -6.16 -1.91
C ASP A 39 -0.97 -6.67 -1.78
N ASN A 40 -0.24 -6.83 -2.89
CA ASN A 40 1.16 -7.22 -2.87
C ASN A 40 2.06 -6.16 -2.21
N ALA A 41 1.84 -4.88 -2.52
CA ALA A 41 2.58 -3.79 -1.87
C ALA A 41 2.28 -3.71 -0.38
N TRP A 42 1.05 -3.98 0.05
CA TRP A 42 0.69 -4.07 1.46
C TRP A 42 1.42 -5.21 2.18
N MET A 43 1.56 -6.37 1.55
CA MET A 43 2.33 -7.50 2.10
C MET A 43 3.78 -7.11 2.36
N GLU A 44 4.40 -6.33 1.47
CA GLU A 44 5.76 -5.82 1.67
C GLU A 44 5.83 -4.87 2.87
N VAL A 45 4.89 -3.93 2.99
CA VAL A 45 4.81 -3.03 4.15
C VAL A 45 4.64 -3.82 5.45
N ALA A 46 3.77 -4.83 5.47
CA ALA A 46 3.54 -5.67 6.62
C ALA A 46 4.80 -6.45 7.05
N GLU A 47 5.56 -6.97 6.09
CA GLU A 47 6.83 -7.67 6.34
C GLU A 47 7.89 -6.73 6.91
N GLN A 48 8.03 -5.50 6.35
CA GLN A 48 8.98 -4.50 6.88
C GLN A 48 8.62 -4.07 8.31
N ARG A 49 7.32 -3.92 8.61
CA ARG A 49 6.84 -3.64 9.97
C ARG A 49 7.09 -4.80 10.93
N ARG A 50 6.98 -6.04 10.46
CA ARG A 50 7.33 -7.24 11.26
C ARG A 50 8.81 -7.24 11.58
N ARG A 51 9.70 -7.05 10.59
CA ARG A 51 11.16 -6.97 10.80
C ARG A 51 11.54 -5.86 11.77
N ARG A 52 10.92 -4.69 11.67
CA ARG A 52 11.14 -3.61 12.62
C ARG A 52 10.83 -4.02 14.06
N ARG A 53 9.71 -4.73 14.30
CA ARG A 53 9.34 -5.21 15.62
C ARG A 53 10.36 -6.23 16.15
N GLU A 54 10.86 -7.12 15.33
CA GLU A 54 11.88 -8.10 15.69
C GLU A 54 13.20 -7.41 16.09
N ILE A 55 13.64 -6.40 15.34
CA ILE A 55 14.83 -5.61 15.68
C ILE A 55 14.64 -4.86 17.00
N LEU A 56 13.47 -4.25 17.22
CA LEU A 56 13.16 -3.53 18.46
C LEU A 56 13.11 -4.48 19.67
N ALA A 57 12.53 -5.67 19.52
CA ALA A 57 12.53 -6.69 20.57
C ALA A 57 13.97 -7.10 20.94
N GLY A 58 14.83 -7.31 19.94
CA GLY A 58 16.25 -7.59 20.21
C GLY A 58 17.01 -6.45 20.90
N LEU A 59 16.60 -5.18 20.67
CA LEU A 59 17.17 -4.05 21.40
C LEU A 59 16.71 -4.01 22.86
N SER A 60 15.43 -4.29 23.13
CA SER A 60 14.89 -4.29 24.49
C SER A 60 15.48 -5.40 25.38
N ASP A 61 15.95 -6.49 24.80
CA ASP A 61 16.61 -7.57 25.53
C ASP A 61 18.05 -7.23 25.95
N VAL A 62 18.69 -6.29 25.23
CA VAL A 62 20.08 -5.86 25.51
C VAL A 62 20.12 -4.68 26.51
N GLU A 63 19.11 -3.80 26.50
CA GLU A 63 19.07 -2.58 27.31
C GLU A 63 18.92 -2.82 28.83
N PRO A 64 18.14 -3.80 29.35
CA PRO A 64 18.00 -4.05 30.79
C PRO A 64 19.24 -4.60 31.46
N ALA A 65 20.18 -5.20 30.72
CA ALA A 65 21.43 -5.70 31.24
C ALA A 65 22.36 -4.58 31.80
N TRP A 66 22.02 -3.31 31.54
CA TRP A 66 22.83 -2.15 31.94
C TRP A 66 22.36 -1.43 33.20
N ASP A 67 21.10 -1.63 33.59
CA ASP A 67 20.47 -0.84 34.66
C ASP A 67 20.92 -1.27 36.08
N GLY A 68 21.77 -2.27 36.21
CA GLY A 68 22.18 -2.84 37.53
C GLY A 68 23.66 -2.99 37.75
N ALA A 69 24.51 -2.71 36.78
CA ALA A 69 25.97 -2.90 36.96
C ALA A 69 26.69 -1.55 36.80
N ASP A 70 27.40 -1.17 37.86
CA ASP A 70 28.44 -0.10 37.85
C ASP A 70 29.60 -0.47 36.88
N THR A 71 29.34 -1.32 35.91
CA THR A 71 30.29 -1.89 34.98
C THR A 71 30.17 -1.15 33.65
N ARG A 72 31.18 -0.43 33.29
CA ARG A 72 31.38 0.20 31.97
C ARG A 72 31.09 -0.85 30.90
N PRO A 73 30.17 -0.56 29.91
CA PRO A 73 29.86 -1.50 28.87
C PRO A 73 31.13 -1.90 28.12
N ASP A 74 31.33 -3.18 27.93
CA ASP A 74 32.44 -3.69 27.17
C ASP A 74 32.35 -3.27 25.70
N ALA A 75 33.48 -3.27 25.00
CA ALA A 75 33.55 -2.85 23.63
C ALA A 75 32.67 -3.70 22.69
N GLU A 76 32.42 -4.95 23.06
CA GLU A 76 31.60 -5.90 22.33
C GLU A 76 30.10 -5.54 22.39
N SER A 77 29.60 -5.20 23.56
CA SER A 77 28.22 -4.74 23.76
C SER A 77 27.94 -3.41 23.04
N CYS A 78 28.91 -2.49 23.06
CA CYS A 78 28.81 -1.23 22.31
C CYS A 78 28.79 -1.47 20.79
N ALA A 79 29.60 -2.41 20.28
CA ALA A 79 29.60 -2.77 18.87
C ALA A 79 28.27 -3.42 18.46
N ALA A 80 27.74 -4.33 19.27
CA ALA A 80 26.44 -4.98 19.01
C ALA A 80 25.29 -3.96 18.90
N LEU A 81 25.21 -2.99 19.83
CA LEU A 81 24.21 -1.92 19.78
C LEU A 81 24.36 -1.04 18.56
N THR A 82 25.58 -0.75 18.15
CA THR A 82 25.83 0.07 16.96
C THR A 82 25.32 -0.64 15.71
N VAL A 83 25.56 -1.94 15.59
CA VAL A 83 25.04 -2.77 14.48
C VAL A 83 23.52 -2.81 14.49
N GLN A 84 22.88 -3.03 15.64
CA GLN A 84 21.42 -3.07 15.74
C GLN A 84 20.78 -1.71 15.39
N ARG A 85 21.36 -0.60 15.83
CA ARG A 85 20.91 0.75 15.43
C ARG A 85 21.04 0.98 13.94
N ALA A 86 22.13 0.53 13.32
CA ALA A 86 22.30 0.60 11.89
C ALA A 86 21.27 -0.23 11.12
N LEU A 87 20.95 -1.44 11.59
CA LEU A 87 19.90 -2.29 11.04
C LEU A 87 18.52 -1.64 11.16
N LEU A 88 18.20 -1.04 12.29
CA LEU A 88 16.95 -0.32 12.50
C LEU A 88 16.82 0.88 11.55
N ALA A 89 17.90 1.64 11.37
CA ALA A 89 17.92 2.77 10.44
C ALA A 89 17.76 2.32 8.99
N ALA A 90 18.37 1.20 8.59
CA ALA A 90 18.22 0.61 7.27
C ALA A 90 16.78 0.12 7.05
N ASN A 91 16.21 -0.62 8.02
CA ASN A 91 14.83 -1.09 7.95
C ASN A 91 13.82 0.08 7.89
N THR A 92 14.06 1.17 8.64
CA THR A 92 13.20 2.36 8.59
C THR A 92 13.18 2.99 7.22
N ARG A 93 14.31 3.04 6.52
CA ARG A 93 14.38 3.53 5.12
C ARG A 93 13.60 2.62 4.16
N SER A 94 13.78 1.30 4.29
CA SER A 94 13.04 0.32 3.47
C SER A 94 11.53 0.42 3.72
N LEU A 95 11.10 0.55 4.98
CA LEU A 95 9.69 0.71 5.34
C LEU A 95 9.08 1.97 4.71
N ARG A 96 9.76 3.12 4.80
CA ARG A 96 9.30 4.37 4.16
C ARG A 96 9.16 4.23 2.65
N SER A 97 10.11 3.54 2.00
CA SER A 97 10.04 3.27 0.57
C SER A 97 8.84 2.38 0.22
N ALA A 98 8.60 1.32 0.99
CA ALA A 98 7.47 0.42 0.78
C ALA A 98 6.12 1.14 1.00
N GLU A 99 6.01 1.95 2.06
CA GLU A 99 4.81 2.78 2.33
C GLU A 99 4.55 3.80 1.22
N HIS A 100 5.60 4.42 0.67
CA HIS A 100 5.45 5.34 -0.45
C HIS A 100 4.91 4.63 -1.70
N VAL A 101 5.48 3.48 -2.06
CA VAL A 101 5.02 2.67 -3.21
C VAL A 101 3.56 2.23 -3.02
N TYR A 102 3.20 1.73 -1.83
CA TYR A 102 1.83 1.36 -1.51
C TYR A 102 0.87 2.55 -1.66
N ASN A 103 1.22 3.70 -1.11
CA ASN A 103 0.39 4.90 -1.16
C ASN A 103 0.18 5.39 -2.60
N GLU A 104 1.20 5.33 -3.47
CA GLU A 104 1.06 5.65 -4.89
C GLU A 104 0.12 4.67 -5.61
N MET A 105 0.22 3.38 -5.32
CA MET A 105 -0.68 2.37 -5.90
C MET A 105 -2.13 2.58 -5.46
N VAL A 106 -2.36 2.89 -4.18
CA VAL A 106 -3.70 3.19 -3.64
C VAL A 106 -4.28 4.45 -4.26
N ARG A 107 -3.48 5.52 -4.39
CA ARG A 107 -3.93 6.76 -5.06
C ARG A 107 -4.31 6.49 -6.52
N GLY A 108 -3.51 5.68 -7.22
CA GLY A 108 -3.80 5.28 -8.59
C GLY A 108 -5.10 4.46 -8.71
N LEU A 109 -5.34 3.52 -7.78
CA LEU A 109 -6.58 2.74 -7.72
C LEU A 109 -7.78 3.64 -7.44
N ASN A 110 -7.68 4.53 -6.46
CA ASN A 110 -8.76 5.47 -6.12
C ASN A 110 -9.08 6.40 -7.29
N ALA A 111 -8.06 6.92 -7.97
CA ALA A 111 -8.26 7.77 -9.15
C ALA A 111 -8.94 7.02 -10.31
N ASP A 112 -8.70 5.73 -10.49
CA ASP A 112 -9.41 4.91 -11.49
C ASP A 112 -10.86 4.63 -11.06
N LEU A 113 -11.12 4.48 -9.76
CA LEU A 113 -12.48 4.30 -9.22
C LEU A 113 -13.32 5.58 -9.28
N ASP A 114 -12.69 6.76 -9.25
CA ASP A 114 -13.38 8.05 -9.33
C ASP A 114 -13.74 8.45 -10.78
N ARG A 115 -13.07 7.86 -11.76
CA ARG A 115 -13.27 8.20 -13.18
C ARG A 115 -14.25 7.23 -13.86
N PHE A 116 -15.10 7.78 -14.75
CA PHE A 116 -15.88 6.95 -15.66
C PHE A 116 -14.95 6.27 -16.71
N PRO A 117 -15.15 4.98 -17.06
CA PRO A 117 -16.18 4.06 -16.60
C PRO A 117 -15.84 3.29 -15.30
N GLY A 118 -14.66 3.49 -14.71
CA GLY A 118 -14.17 2.78 -13.51
C GLY A 118 -15.11 2.92 -12.31
N SER A 119 -15.70 4.11 -12.12
CA SER A 119 -16.64 4.38 -11.02
C SER A 119 -17.90 3.50 -11.06
N VAL A 120 -18.45 3.27 -12.27
CA VAL A 120 -19.63 2.41 -12.45
C VAL A 120 -19.27 0.94 -12.24
N VAL A 121 -18.20 0.49 -12.90
CA VAL A 121 -17.73 -0.90 -12.80
C VAL A 121 -17.30 -1.21 -11.35
N GLY A 122 -16.55 -0.33 -10.71
CA GLY A 122 -16.11 -0.47 -9.33
C GLY A 122 -17.28 -0.59 -8.35
N ARG A 123 -18.34 0.20 -8.53
CA ARG A 123 -19.55 0.14 -7.71
C ARG A 123 -20.29 -1.19 -7.87
N VAL A 124 -20.46 -1.65 -9.11
CA VAL A 124 -21.12 -2.94 -9.41
C VAL A 124 -20.34 -4.11 -8.82
N MET A 125 -19.01 -4.03 -8.81
CA MET A 125 -18.13 -5.05 -8.27
C MET A 125 -17.91 -4.96 -6.75
N GLY A 126 -18.47 -3.95 -6.08
CA GLY A 126 -18.26 -3.71 -4.66
C GLY A 126 -16.82 -3.32 -4.31
N CYS A 127 -16.06 -2.78 -5.26
CA CYS A 127 -14.72 -2.27 -5.00
C CYS A 127 -14.83 -1.03 -4.10
N ARG A 128 -14.16 -1.09 -2.94
CA ARG A 128 -14.05 0.05 -2.03
C ARG A 128 -12.74 0.79 -2.29
N PRO A 129 -12.72 2.12 -2.17
CA PRO A 129 -11.46 2.86 -2.21
C PRO A 129 -10.52 2.38 -1.11
N GLY A 130 -9.25 2.27 -1.44
CA GLY A 130 -8.20 1.88 -0.49
C GLY A 130 -7.84 3.04 0.45
N CYS A 131 -7.46 2.71 1.67
CA CYS A 131 -6.92 3.68 2.63
C CYS A 131 -5.42 3.88 2.40
N VAL A 132 -4.97 5.13 2.41
CA VAL A 132 -3.56 5.48 2.38
C VAL A 132 -2.95 5.21 3.76
N CYS A 133 -1.76 4.60 3.83
CA CYS A 133 -1.02 4.47 5.08
C CYS A 133 -0.54 5.84 5.56
N GLU A 134 -0.74 6.14 6.83
CA GLU A 134 0.01 7.22 7.48
C GLU A 134 1.48 6.82 7.54
N THR A 135 2.34 7.69 7.02
CA THR A 135 3.79 7.47 7.06
C THR A 135 4.30 7.61 8.49
N VAL A 136 5.34 6.84 8.83
CA VAL A 136 5.99 6.85 10.18
C VAL A 136 6.42 8.25 10.64
N ASP A 137 6.51 9.21 9.71
CA ASP A 137 6.84 10.62 10.04
C ASP A 137 5.73 11.36 10.81
N ALA A 138 4.48 10.86 10.83
CA ALA A 138 3.41 11.44 11.64
C ALA A 138 3.64 11.19 13.15
N GLU A 139 4.33 10.12 13.50
CA GLU A 139 4.62 9.73 14.89
C GLU A 139 5.75 10.56 15.53
N THR A 140 6.58 11.23 14.70
CA THR A 140 7.68 12.10 15.18
C THR A 140 7.24 13.55 15.37
N ARG A 141 6.05 13.92 14.91
CA ARG A 141 5.40 15.20 15.28
C ARG A 141 4.66 15.03 16.62
N GLN A 142 5.40 14.88 17.70
CA GLN A 142 4.88 15.27 19.00
C GLN A 142 4.46 16.76 18.89
N PRO A 143 3.20 17.09 19.23
CA PRO A 143 2.85 18.48 19.39
C PRO A 143 3.72 18.98 20.55
N THR A 144 4.69 19.82 20.25
CA THR A 144 5.29 20.69 21.26
C THR A 144 4.14 21.55 21.79
N GLY A 145 3.48 21.03 22.81
CA GLY A 145 2.51 21.75 23.61
C GLY A 145 3.23 22.94 24.22
N VAL A 146 2.90 24.09 23.68
CA VAL A 146 3.19 25.37 24.32
C VAL A 146 2.22 25.51 25.48
N ALA A 147 2.79 25.70 26.63
CA ALA A 147 2.11 26.13 27.85
C ALA A 147 1.38 27.46 27.66
#